data_4ef073eec8e4f94322e139051f0a403a
#
_entry.id   4ef073eec8e4f94322e139051f0a403a
#
_cell.length_a   1.000
_cell.length_b   1.000
_cell.length_c   1.000
_cell.angle_alpha   90.00
_cell.angle_beta   90.00
_cell.angle_gamma   90.00
#
_symmetry.space_group_name_H-M   'P 1'
#
loop_
_entity.id
_entity.type
_entity.pdbx_description
1 polymer ?
#
loop_
_entity_poly.entity_id
_entity_poly.type
_entity_poly.pdbx_seq_one_letter_code
_entity_poly.pdbx_strand_id
1 'polypeptide(L)'
;MTTMSTKLKLMLAGASCAIIAACSQGTSISSPGEGQLPQPPQTGGGGGGGSTTSVDRTPAGGCPAGFSETTTTVGSFEVTACQTAGTLGADTTLPGLAANGDPAVYFLNGAVFVGEDEGASVSGSAGAGTAAVSAGVDLTIEAGAYIVGASPADYIVVPRGNTIDVQGEQFSPVVMTSANDLAAILAGTPRSFDSGINAEWGGVIINGRAPINACNNPAERSTSGLPDATQCVKSGEGDSGLFGGNDPDDSSGALRYLQVRYAGFEVTDGDELNGIALQGTGSNTVVEYVQVHNNFDDGIEFF
;
A
#
# COMPACT_ATOMS: atom_id res chain seq x y z
N MET A 1 42.18 63.52 13.05
CA MET A 1 42.99 63.54 11.82
C MET A 1 42.73 62.21 11.13
N THR A 2 42.20 62.02 10.06
CA THR A 2 41.75 62.68 8.87
C THR A 2 40.83 61.66 8.16
N THR A 3 39.66 62.09 7.87
CA THR A 3 38.65 61.35 7.06
C THR A 3 39.14 61.12 5.66
N MET A 4 38.79 59.98 5.13
CA MET A 4 38.64 59.86 3.67
C MET A 4 37.48 58.92 3.29
N SER A 5 36.43 59.58 2.84
CA SER A 5 35.26 58.97 2.19
C SER A 5 35.62 58.60 0.75
N THR A 6 35.26 57.39 0.34
CA THR A 6 35.25 57.08 -1.08
C THR A 6 33.92 56.42 -1.47
N LYS A 7 33.12 57.20 -2.16
CA LYS A 7 31.85 56.81 -2.77
C LYS A 7 32.16 55.86 -3.96
N LEU A 8 31.75 54.62 -3.87
CA LEU A 8 31.75 53.72 -5.02
C LEU A 8 30.39 53.80 -5.72
N LYS A 9 30.38 54.35 -6.92
CA LYS A 9 29.21 54.36 -7.81
C LYS A 9 28.98 52.98 -8.37
N LEU A 10 27.82 52.40 -8.04
CA LEU A 10 27.31 51.18 -8.63
C LEU A 10 26.74 51.52 -10.01
N MET A 11 27.39 51.08 -11.08
CA MET A 11 26.80 51.11 -12.41
C MET A 11 25.89 49.86 -12.55
N LEU A 12 24.59 50.13 -12.68
CA LEU A 12 23.62 49.13 -13.11
C LEU A 12 23.82 48.86 -14.60
N ALA A 13 24.45 47.76 -14.93
CA ALA A 13 24.38 47.19 -16.27
C ALA A 13 23.13 46.31 -16.35
N GLY A 14 22.15 46.78 -17.10
CA GLY A 14 20.96 46.00 -17.41
C GLY A 14 21.32 44.80 -18.27
N ALA A 15 21.29 43.61 -17.67
CA ALA A 15 21.24 42.37 -18.41
C ALA A 15 19.78 42.01 -18.56
N SER A 16 19.27 42.17 -19.78
CA SER A 16 17.95 41.60 -20.16
C SER A 16 17.99 40.10 -19.99
N CYS A 17 17.30 39.62 -18.99
CA CYS A 17 17.05 38.22 -18.79
C CYS A 17 16.05 37.75 -19.88
N ALA A 18 16.57 37.24 -20.96
CA ALA A 18 15.78 36.43 -21.89
C ALA A 18 15.47 35.11 -21.17
N ILE A 19 14.36 35.05 -20.56
CA ILE A 19 13.83 33.86 -19.90
C ILE A 19 13.28 32.96 -20.99
N ILE A 20 13.95 31.91 -21.28
CA ILE A 20 13.66 30.56 -20.82
C ILE A 20 12.14 30.34 -20.63
N ALA A 21 11.45 30.37 -21.75
CA ALA A 21 10.19 29.64 -21.93
C ALA A 21 10.53 28.25 -22.49
N ALA A 22 11.25 27.45 -21.69
CA ALA A 22 11.66 26.10 -22.08
C ALA A 22 11.71 25.17 -20.87
N CYS A 23 10.70 25.27 -20.00
CA CYS A 23 10.45 24.28 -18.95
C CYS A 23 8.94 24.09 -18.74
N SER A 24 8.21 23.81 -19.83
CA SER A 24 6.83 23.36 -19.74
C SER A 24 6.53 22.18 -20.69
N GLN A 25 7.55 21.41 -20.99
CA GLN A 25 7.32 20.04 -21.37
C GLN A 25 7.75 19.22 -20.17
N GLY A 26 6.82 19.04 -19.25
CA GLY A 26 6.91 17.99 -18.26
C GLY A 26 7.09 16.69 -19.04
N THR A 27 8.30 16.17 -19.04
CA THR A 27 8.51 14.79 -19.38
C THR A 27 7.75 14.02 -18.31
N SER A 28 6.58 13.49 -18.67
CA SER A 28 5.90 12.51 -17.85
C SER A 28 6.89 11.37 -17.65
N ILE A 29 7.39 11.22 -16.42
CA ILE A 29 8.13 10.03 -16.05
C ILE A 29 7.05 8.95 -15.91
N SER A 30 6.83 8.19 -16.99
CA SER A 30 6.00 7.01 -16.90
C SER A 30 6.76 5.94 -16.13
N SER A 31 6.17 5.45 -15.06
CA SER A 31 6.66 4.26 -14.38
C SER A 31 6.61 3.04 -15.29
N PRO A 32 7.51 2.07 -15.12
CA PRO A 32 7.35 0.77 -15.76
C PRO A 32 5.96 0.21 -15.40
N GLY A 33 5.14 -0.04 -16.41
CA GLY A 33 3.76 -0.52 -16.24
C GLY A 33 2.64 0.50 -16.44
N GLU A 34 2.90 1.80 -16.46
CA GLU A 34 1.85 2.81 -16.71
C GLU A 34 1.37 2.87 -18.17
N GLY A 35 2.14 2.37 -19.12
CA GLY A 35 1.84 2.50 -20.54
C GLY A 35 0.89 1.45 -21.12
N GLN A 36 0.52 0.41 -20.36
CA GLN A 36 -0.25 -0.70 -20.90
C GLN A 36 -1.15 -1.37 -19.85
N LEU A 37 -2.03 -0.58 -19.24
CA LEU A 37 -3.23 -1.21 -18.71
C LEU A 37 -4.04 -1.71 -19.91
N PRO A 38 -4.53 -2.96 -19.90
CA PRO A 38 -5.44 -3.43 -20.95
C PRO A 38 -6.59 -2.45 -21.06
N GLN A 39 -6.73 -1.79 -22.20
CA GLN A 39 -7.92 -0.96 -22.47
C GLN A 39 -9.12 -1.90 -22.52
N PRO A 40 -10.16 -1.67 -21.74
CA PRO A 40 -11.39 -2.42 -21.91
C PRO A 40 -11.89 -2.26 -23.36
N PRO A 41 -12.47 -3.29 -23.97
CA PRO A 41 -13.00 -3.20 -25.31
C PRO A 41 -13.99 -2.04 -25.39
N GLN A 42 -13.74 -1.07 -26.28
CA GLN A 42 -14.63 0.03 -26.53
C GLN A 42 -15.89 -0.51 -27.22
N THR A 43 -16.93 -0.75 -26.48
CA THR A 43 -18.27 -0.94 -27.03
C THR A 43 -18.82 0.44 -27.38
N GLY A 44 -19.09 0.65 -28.68
CA GLY A 44 -19.52 1.92 -29.29
C GLY A 44 -20.76 2.49 -28.61
N GLY A 45 -20.77 3.82 -28.55
CA GLY A 45 -21.72 4.64 -27.84
C GLY A 45 -23.18 4.59 -28.34
N GLY A 46 -24.05 4.91 -27.42
CA GLY A 46 -25.48 5.17 -27.64
C GLY A 46 -26.13 5.79 -26.41
N GLY A 47 -26.35 7.09 -26.47
CA GLY A 47 -27.47 7.90 -25.96
C GLY A 47 -28.08 7.67 -24.59
N GLY A 48 -27.86 8.66 -23.71
CA GLY A 48 -28.83 9.34 -22.85
C GLY A 48 -29.89 8.55 -22.08
N GLY A 49 -29.54 8.28 -20.84
CA GLY A 49 -30.36 7.79 -19.71
C GLY A 49 -29.38 7.20 -18.74
N GLY A 50 -29.42 7.55 -17.46
CA GLY A 50 -28.43 7.07 -16.48
C GLY A 50 -28.40 5.54 -16.34
N SER A 51 -27.90 4.86 -17.35
CA SER A 51 -27.67 3.41 -17.35
C SER A 51 -26.27 3.17 -16.84
N THR A 52 -26.16 2.54 -15.69
CA THR A 52 -24.90 1.99 -15.20
C THR A 52 -24.41 0.90 -16.15
N THR A 53 -23.11 0.89 -16.43
CA THR A 53 -22.49 -0.17 -17.22
C THR A 53 -22.08 -1.31 -16.27
N SER A 54 -22.60 -2.50 -16.49
CA SER A 54 -22.22 -3.67 -15.69
C SER A 54 -20.89 -4.24 -16.19
N VAL A 55 -19.97 -4.46 -15.27
CA VAL A 55 -18.69 -5.12 -15.52
C VAL A 55 -18.48 -6.23 -14.49
N ASP A 56 -18.04 -7.40 -14.96
CA ASP A 56 -17.71 -8.53 -14.09
C ASP A 56 -16.20 -8.66 -14.00
N ARG A 57 -15.71 -8.62 -12.76
CA ARG A 57 -14.31 -8.71 -12.36
C ARG A 57 -14.04 -9.89 -11.44
N THR A 58 -14.95 -10.85 -11.39
CA THR A 58 -14.82 -12.07 -10.59
C THR A 58 -13.84 -13.04 -11.28
N PRO A 59 -12.90 -13.65 -10.55
CA PRO A 59 -12.01 -14.70 -11.10
C PRO A 59 -12.78 -15.87 -11.71
N ALA A 60 -12.17 -16.55 -12.70
CA ALA A 60 -12.80 -17.67 -13.40
C ALA A 60 -13.25 -18.83 -12.46
N GLY A 61 -12.56 -19.01 -11.33
CA GLY A 61 -12.91 -19.99 -10.31
C GLY A 61 -13.92 -19.52 -9.27
N GLY A 62 -14.46 -18.30 -9.40
CA GLY A 62 -15.25 -17.63 -8.36
C GLY A 62 -14.36 -16.97 -7.31
N CYS A 63 -14.97 -16.45 -6.25
CA CYS A 63 -14.24 -15.78 -5.19
C CYS A 63 -13.43 -16.77 -4.34
N PRO A 64 -12.16 -16.42 -4.00
CA PRO A 64 -11.33 -17.23 -3.11
C PRO A 64 -11.95 -17.40 -1.71
N ALA A 65 -11.42 -18.37 -0.95
CA ALA A 65 -11.82 -18.56 0.44
C ALA A 65 -11.62 -17.27 1.25
N GLY A 66 -12.59 -16.93 2.12
CA GLY A 66 -12.60 -15.66 2.86
C GLY A 66 -13.19 -14.48 2.08
N PHE A 67 -13.51 -14.66 0.80
CA PHE A 67 -14.16 -13.66 -0.04
C PHE A 67 -15.54 -14.13 -0.48
N SER A 68 -16.45 -13.19 -0.70
CA SER A 68 -17.78 -13.41 -1.27
C SER A 68 -18.03 -12.50 -2.46
N GLU A 69 -18.78 -12.98 -3.43
CA GLU A 69 -19.17 -12.17 -4.57
C GLU A 69 -20.11 -11.05 -4.14
N THR A 70 -19.86 -9.87 -4.65
CA THR A 70 -20.68 -8.67 -4.44
C THR A 70 -20.82 -7.89 -5.73
N THR A 71 -21.87 -7.08 -5.82
CA THR A 71 -22.02 -6.06 -6.86
C THR A 71 -22.09 -4.69 -6.21
N THR A 72 -21.15 -3.82 -6.57
CA THR A 72 -20.99 -2.51 -5.98
C THR A 72 -20.99 -1.43 -7.08
N THR A 73 -21.66 -0.31 -6.81
CA THR A 73 -21.61 0.85 -7.71
C THR A 73 -20.28 1.58 -7.55
N VAL A 74 -19.52 1.69 -8.63
CA VAL A 74 -18.22 2.36 -8.70
C VAL A 74 -18.29 3.41 -9.81
N GLY A 75 -18.51 4.67 -9.45
CA GLY A 75 -18.78 5.72 -10.42
C GLY A 75 -20.06 5.45 -11.22
N SER A 76 -19.93 5.28 -12.55
CA SER A 76 -21.03 4.93 -13.45
C SER A 76 -21.11 3.42 -13.77
N PHE A 77 -20.41 2.59 -13.01
CA PHE A 77 -20.32 1.15 -13.25
C PHE A 77 -20.97 0.37 -12.11
N GLU A 78 -21.65 -0.72 -12.45
CA GLU A 78 -22.03 -1.80 -11.54
C GLU A 78 -20.95 -2.88 -11.65
N VAL A 79 -20.06 -2.95 -10.65
CA VAL A 79 -18.91 -3.87 -10.65
C VAL A 79 -19.25 -5.11 -9.84
N THR A 80 -19.33 -6.27 -10.48
CA THR A 80 -19.38 -7.57 -9.80
C THR A 80 -17.96 -8.06 -9.55
N ALA A 81 -17.62 -8.34 -8.30
CA ALA A 81 -16.27 -8.69 -7.88
C ALA A 81 -16.28 -9.43 -6.53
N CYS A 82 -15.13 -9.79 -6.01
CA CYS A 82 -15.01 -10.42 -4.71
C CYS A 82 -14.80 -9.39 -3.60
N GLN A 83 -15.40 -9.59 -2.43
CA GLN A 83 -15.26 -8.70 -1.26
C GLN A 83 -14.92 -9.51 -0.01
N THR A 84 -14.08 -8.94 0.85
CA THR A 84 -13.75 -9.51 2.14
C THR A 84 -13.75 -8.46 3.24
N ALA A 85 -13.86 -8.91 4.48
CA ALA A 85 -13.77 -8.10 5.71
C ALA A 85 -13.25 -8.97 6.86
N GLY A 86 -12.61 -8.33 7.84
CA GLY A 86 -12.13 -9.01 9.04
C GLY A 86 -10.88 -9.87 8.79
N THR A 87 -10.82 -11.07 9.39
CA THR A 87 -9.60 -11.88 9.37
C THR A 87 -9.67 -13.00 8.34
N LEU A 88 -8.66 -13.10 7.48
CA LEU A 88 -8.42 -14.27 6.64
C LEU A 88 -7.76 -15.36 7.50
N GLY A 89 -8.48 -16.43 7.76
CA GLY A 89 -8.05 -17.49 8.69
C GLY A 89 -7.32 -18.67 8.03
N ALA A 90 -6.99 -18.58 6.74
CA ALA A 90 -6.29 -19.61 5.98
C ALA A 90 -5.56 -19.00 4.79
N ASP A 91 -4.55 -19.74 4.30
CA ASP A 91 -3.82 -19.37 3.09
C ASP A 91 -4.78 -19.08 1.95
N THR A 92 -4.58 -17.92 1.34
CA THR A 92 -5.48 -17.41 0.32
C THR A 92 -4.70 -16.88 -0.88
N THR A 93 -5.08 -17.32 -2.07
CA THR A 93 -4.53 -16.77 -3.32
C THR A 93 -5.60 -15.94 -4.01
N LEU A 94 -5.26 -14.73 -4.39
CA LEU A 94 -6.07 -13.83 -5.19
C LEU A 94 -5.61 -13.88 -6.64
N PRO A 95 -6.33 -14.58 -7.55
CA PRO A 95 -6.03 -14.60 -8.97
C PRO A 95 -5.95 -13.20 -9.59
N GLY A 96 -4.98 -12.99 -10.48
CA GLY A 96 -4.76 -11.69 -11.11
C GLY A 96 -5.82 -11.30 -12.13
N LEU A 97 -6.46 -12.30 -12.76
CA LEU A 97 -7.40 -12.07 -13.85
C LEU A 97 -8.80 -12.58 -13.53
N ALA A 98 -9.79 -11.80 -13.96
CA ALA A 98 -11.19 -12.19 -13.99
C ALA A 98 -11.46 -13.21 -15.11
N ALA A 99 -12.65 -13.83 -15.09
CA ALA A 99 -13.07 -14.83 -16.06
C ALA A 99 -13.06 -14.34 -17.52
N ASN A 100 -13.19 -13.03 -17.73
CA ASN A 100 -13.17 -12.40 -19.06
C ASN A 100 -11.75 -11.99 -19.52
N GLY A 101 -10.72 -12.25 -18.72
CA GLY A 101 -9.32 -11.90 -18.99
C GLY A 101 -8.91 -10.48 -18.58
N ASP A 102 -9.83 -9.69 -18.06
CA ASP A 102 -9.52 -8.39 -17.46
C ASP A 102 -8.91 -8.56 -16.05
N PRO A 103 -8.34 -7.50 -15.45
CA PRO A 103 -7.93 -7.51 -14.05
C PRO A 103 -9.05 -7.96 -13.10
N ALA A 104 -8.78 -8.92 -12.22
CA ALA A 104 -9.70 -9.28 -11.15
C ALA A 104 -9.72 -8.17 -10.09
N VAL A 105 -10.87 -7.96 -9.46
CA VAL A 105 -11.07 -6.90 -8.45
C VAL A 105 -11.48 -7.53 -7.12
N TYR A 106 -10.85 -7.03 -6.05
CA TYR A 106 -11.11 -7.44 -4.68
C TYR A 106 -11.40 -6.21 -3.83
N PHE A 107 -12.64 -6.06 -3.37
CA PHE A 107 -13.03 -4.98 -2.47
C PHE A 107 -12.70 -5.31 -1.02
N LEU A 108 -12.16 -4.32 -0.33
CA LEU A 108 -12.06 -4.33 1.13
C LEU A 108 -13.35 -3.72 1.71
N ASN A 109 -13.81 -4.22 2.85
CA ASN A 109 -14.96 -3.70 3.58
C ASN A 109 -14.59 -3.58 5.07
N GLY A 110 -13.81 -2.57 5.38
CA GLY A 110 -13.14 -2.39 6.66
C GLY A 110 -11.72 -2.99 6.66
N ALA A 111 -11.10 -3.00 7.83
CA ALA A 111 -9.77 -3.59 8.02
C ALA A 111 -9.78 -5.09 7.72
N VAL A 112 -8.78 -5.54 6.96
CA VAL A 112 -8.57 -6.94 6.61
C VAL A 112 -7.25 -7.41 7.21
N PHE A 113 -7.31 -8.40 8.09
CA PHE A 113 -6.16 -9.00 8.75
C PHE A 113 -5.80 -10.32 8.06
N VAL A 114 -4.52 -10.49 7.72
CA VAL A 114 -3.98 -11.75 7.19
C VAL A 114 -3.54 -12.61 8.37
N GLY A 115 -4.39 -13.49 8.84
CA GLY A 115 -4.16 -14.29 10.05
C GLY A 115 -4.27 -13.50 11.35
N GLU A 116 -3.90 -14.17 12.42
CA GLU A 116 -3.81 -13.60 13.77
C GLU A 116 -2.36 -13.27 14.11
N ASP A 117 -2.12 -12.49 15.17
CA ASP A 117 -0.76 -12.21 15.66
C ASP A 117 -0.15 -13.44 16.34
N GLU A 118 0.86 -14.04 15.73
CA GLU A 118 1.58 -15.22 16.23
C GLU A 118 2.66 -14.88 17.29
N GLY A 119 2.71 -13.62 17.72
CA GLY A 119 3.57 -13.15 18.79
C GLY A 119 5.02 -12.82 18.37
N ALA A 120 5.79 -12.34 19.33
CA ALA A 120 7.11 -11.74 19.12
C ALA A 120 8.26 -12.76 18.94
N SER A 121 8.04 -14.04 19.23
CA SER A 121 9.11 -15.04 19.30
C SER A 121 8.88 -16.16 18.31
N VAL A 122 9.97 -16.59 17.65
CA VAL A 122 9.98 -17.83 16.85
C VAL A 122 10.34 -19.03 17.72
N SER A 123 9.77 -20.20 17.42
CA SER A 123 10.08 -21.45 18.12
C SER A 123 11.55 -21.79 17.96
N GLY A 124 12.20 -22.09 19.10
CA GLY A 124 13.62 -22.49 19.15
C GLY A 124 14.59 -21.44 19.60
N SER A 125 14.17 -20.20 19.81
CA SER A 125 14.98 -19.17 20.46
C SER A 125 15.12 -19.49 21.97
N ALA A 126 16.32 -19.45 22.49
CA ALA A 126 16.59 -19.74 23.92
C ALA A 126 15.82 -18.73 24.78
N GLY A 127 14.80 -19.22 25.50
CA GLY A 127 13.95 -18.39 26.37
C GLY A 127 12.48 -18.36 26.00
N ALA A 128 12.09 -18.83 24.81
CA ALA A 128 10.70 -18.95 24.44
C ALA A 128 10.04 -20.12 25.15
N GLY A 129 8.92 -19.88 25.81
CA GLY A 129 8.02 -20.95 26.27
C GLY A 129 7.62 -21.80 25.06
N THR A 130 7.48 -23.11 25.26
CA THR A 130 7.28 -24.14 24.25
C THR A 130 5.89 -24.13 23.56
N ALA A 131 5.34 -22.96 23.23
CA ALA A 131 4.21 -22.92 22.32
C ALA A 131 4.73 -23.19 20.91
N ALA A 132 4.19 -24.21 20.24
CA ALA A 132 4.42 -24.40 18.82
C ALA A 132 3.93 -23.12 18.13
N VAL A 133 4.80 -22.45 17.36
CA VAL A 133 4.35 -21.39 16.46
C VAL A 133 3.42 -22.06 15.48
N SER A 134 2.18 -21.64 15.38
CA SER A 134 1.31 -22.04 14.30
C SER A 134 1.95 -21.61 12.98
N ALA A 135 1.75 -22.36 11.94
CA ALA A 135 2.05 -21.86 10.61
C ALA A 135 1.14 -20.64 10.41
N GLY A 136 1.74 -19.48 10.11
CA GLY A 136 0.99 -18.27 9.82
C GLY A 136 0.14 -18.44 8.56
N VAL A 137 -0.69 -17.45 8.29
CA VAL A 137 -1.49 -17.36 7.08
C VAL A 137 -0.70 -16.66 5.98
N ASP A 138 -0.74 -17.20 4.77
CA ASP A 138 -0.12 -16.62 3.59
C ASP A 138 -1.19 -16.01 2.66
N LEU A 139 -1.08 -14.72 2.37
CA LEU A 139 -1.86 -14.03 1.34
C LEU A 139 -1.03 -13.87 0.08
N THR A 140 -1.34 -14.62 -0.97
CA THR A 140 -0.73 -14.46 -2.29
C THR A 140 -1.61 -13.61 -3.20
N ILE A 141 -1.03 -12.61 -3.86
CA ILE A 141 -1.74 -11.76 -4.82
C ILE A 141 -1.04 -11.84 -6.17
N GLU A 142 -1.71 -12.45 -7.15
CA GLU A 142 -1.14 -12.66 -8.48
C GLU A 142 -1.11 -11.38 -9.33
N ALA A 143 -0.22 -11.39 -10.33
CA ALA A 143 -0.01 -10.28 -11.25
C ALA A 143 -1.31 -9.81 -11.93
N GLY A 144 -1.53 -8.51 -11.94
CA GLY A 144 -2.68 -7.87 -12.56
C GLY A 144 -3.91 -7.69 -11.66
N ALA A 145 -3.91 -8.24 -10.43
CA ALA A 145 -5.01 -8.05 -9.48
C ALA A 145 -5.15 -6.59 -9.04
N TYR A 146 -6.39 -6.18 -8.80
CA TYR A 146 -6.73 -4.91 -8.18
C TYR A 146 -7.33 -5.13 -6.80
N ILE A 147 -6.73 -4.52 -5.77
CA ILE A 147 -7.28 -4.46 -4.41
C ILE A 147 -7.83 -3.06 -4.21
N VAL A 148 -9.06 -2.94 -3.77
CA VAL A 148 -9.80 -1.66 -3.80
C VAL A 148 -10.43 -1.37 -2.45
N GLY A 149 -10.02 -0.25 -1.83
CA GLY A 149 -10.70 0.34 -0.69
C GLY A 149 -11.65 1.46 -1.12
N ALA A 150 -12.71 1.68 -0.37
CA ALA A 150 -13.72 2.71 -0.62
C ALA A 150 -13.79 3.76 0.49
N SER A 151 -13.05 3.55 1.57
CA SER A 151 -12.98 4.44 2.74
C SER A 151 -11.63 4.35 3.44
N PRO A 152 -11.26 5.35 4.25
CA PRO A 152 -10.04 5.28 5.08
C PRO A 152 -10.00 4.10 6.07
N ALA A 153 -11.16 3.53 6.42
CA ALA A 153 -11.25 2.35 7.27
C ALA A 153 -10.91 1.04 6.55
N ASP A 154 -10.76 1.08 5.23
CA ASP A 154 -10.39 -0.08 4.41
C ASP A 154 -8.88 -0.13 4.28
N TYR A 155 -8.23 -1.06 4.95
CA TYR A 155 -6.80 -1.27 4.93
C TYR A 155 -6.44 -2.73 5.14
N ILE A 156 -5.22 -3.11 4.81
CA ILE A 156 -4.71 -4.47 5.00
C ILE A 156 -3.69 -4.45 6.13
N VAL A 157 -3.81 -5.40 7.05
CA VAL A 157 -2.80 -5.68 8.09
C VAL A 157 -2.28 -7.09 7.90
N VAL A 158 -0.97 -7.23 7.91
CA VAL A 158 -0.28 -8.52 8.01
C VAL A 158 0.32 -8.62 9.41
N PRO A 159 -0.34 -9.27 10.39
CA PRO A 159 0.17 -9.42 11.73
C PRO A 159 1.42 -10.30 11.77
N ARG A 160 2.19 -10.22 12.86
CA ARG A 160 3.44 -10.99 13.02
C ARG A 160 3.26 -12.47 12.75
N GLY A 161 4.18 -13.04 11.98
CA GLY A 161 4.23 -14.46 11.65
C GLY A 161 3.35 -14.90 10.50
N ASN A 162 2.62 -13.96 9.89
CA ASN A 162 1.91 -14.17 8.64
C ASN A 162 2.67 -13.50 7.50
N THR A 163 2.31 -13.80 6.25
CA THR A 163 3.00 -13.24 5.08
C THR A 163 2.04 -12.68 4.04
N ILE A 164 2.54 -11.73 3.26
CA ILE A 164 1.92 -11.27 2.03
C ILE A 164 2.90 -11.44 0.88
N ASP A 165 2.52 -12.15 -0.18
CA ASP A 165 3.32 -12.34 -1.38
C ASP A 165 2.62 -11.69 -2.58
N VAL A 166 3.05 -10.45 -2.88
CA VAL A 166 2.57 -9.71 -4.04
C VAL A 166 3.44 -10.06 -5.23
N GLN A 167 2.86 -10.76 -6.20
CA GLN A 167 3.52 -11.34 -7.37
C GLN A 167 3.28 -10.53 -8.64
N GLY A 168 3.26 -9.20 -8.54
CA GLY A 168 3.14 -8.36 -9.72
C GLY A 168 4.28 -8.57 -10.72
N GLU A 169 4.06 -8.16 -11.96
CA GLU A 169 5.01 -8.18 -13.05
C GLU A 169 5.14 -6.81 -13.69
N GLN A 170 6.23 -6.57 -14.42
CA GLN A 170 6.53 -5.27 -15.03
C GLN A 170 5.37 -4.70 -15.86
N PHE A 171 4.66 -5.55 -16.59
CA PHE A 171 3.54 -5.16 -17.47
C PHE A 171 2.17 -5.59 -16.93
N SER A 172 2.15 -6.17 -15.74
CA SER A 172 0.95 -6.60 -15.01
C SER A 172 1.15 -6.38 -13.53
N PRO A 173 1.37 -5.13 -13.06
CA PRO A 173 1.56 -4.86 -11.65
C PRO A 173 0.29 -5.22 -10.87
N VAL A 174 0.45 -5.53 -9.60
CA VAL A 174 -0.67 -5.50 -8.66
C VAL A 174 -0.96 -4.04 -8.32
N VAL A 175 -2.21 -3.66 -8.35
CA VAL A 175 -2.64 -2.29 -8.03
C VAL A 175 -3.53 -2.31 -6.79
N MET A 176 -3.11 -1.61 -5.74
CA MET A 176 -3.89 -1.36 -4.54
C MET A 176 -4.32 0.10 -4.57
N THR A 177 -5.62 0.36 -4.64
CA THR A 177 -6.13 1.70 -4.93
C THR A 177 -7.52 1.95 -4.35
N SER A 178 -8.07 3.12 -4.63
CA SER A 178 -9.41 3.51 -4.20
C SER A 178 -10.50 3.16 -5.21
N ALA A 179 -11.75 3.09 -4.73
CA ALA A 179 -12.92 2.92 -5.59
C ALA A 179 -13.08 4.07 -6.61
N ASN A 180 -12.68 5.29 -6.25
CA ASN A 180 -12.74 6.43 -7.16
C ASN A 180 -11.70 6.33 -8.28
N ASP A 181 -10.51 5.80 -7.99
CA ASP A 181 -9.51 5.54 -9.01
C ASP A 181 -9.93 4.38 -9.93
N LEU A 182 -10.50 3.31 -9.36
CA LEU A 182 -11.08 2.23 -10.16
C LEU A 182 -12.17 2.75 -11.12
N ALA A 183 -13.04 3.66 -10.67
CA ALA A 183 -14.04 4.30 -11.52
C ALA A 183 -13.41 5.01 -12.72
N ALA A 184 -12.34 5.76 -12.49
CA ALA A 184 -11.63 6.48 -13.53
C ALA A 184 -10.90 5.52 -14.50
N ILE A 185 -10.33 4.44 -14.01
CA ILE A 185 -9.71 3.39 -14.82
C ILE A 185 -10.76 2.72 -15.71
N LEU A 186 -11.90 2.31 -15.15
CA LEU A 186 -13.00 1.70 -15.91
C LEU A 186 -13.60 2.64 -16.97
N ALA A 187 -13.61 3.94 -16.69
CA ALA A 187 -14.05 4.96 -17.64
C ALA A 187 -13.01 5.26 -18.75
N GLY A 188 -11.79 4.70 -18.67
CA GLY A 188 -10.69 5.02 -19.58
C GLY A 188 -10.15 6.45 -19.41
N THR A 189 -10.37 7.06 -18.26
CA THR A 189 -9.94 8.43 -17.91
C THR A 189 -9.12 8.40 -16.64
N PRO A 190 -7.90 7.82 -16.65
CA PRO A 190 -7.07 7.71 -15.45
C PRO A 190 -6.85 9.08 -14.80
N ARG A 191 -6.83 9.08 -13.48
CA ARG A 191 -6.64 10.30 -12.68
C ARG A 191 -5.22 10.83 -12.82
N SER A 192 -5.08 12.16 -12.77
CA SER A 192 -3.76 12.81 -12.80
C SER A 192 -3.01 12.58 -11.49
N PHE A 193 -1.70 12.36 -11.58
CA PHE A 193 -0.80 12.33 -10.41
C PHE A 193 -0.78 13.64 -9.63
N ASP A 194 -1.07 14.77 -10.27
CA ASP A 194 -1.07 16.11 -9.66
C ASP A 194 -2.40 16.48 -9.02
N SER A 195 -3.32 15.53 -8.84
CA SER A 195 -4.67 15.82 -8.38
C SER A 195 -4.75 16.34 -6.95
N GLY A 196 -3.72 16.15 -6.13
CA GLY A 196 -3.74 16.46 -4.69
C GLY A 196 -4.77 15.64 -3.90
N ILE A 197 -5.35 14.62 -4.53
CA ILE A 197 -6.32 13.72 -3.93
C ILE A 197 -5.55 12.56 -3.28
N ASN A 198 -5.86 12.28 -2.01
CA ASN A 198 -5.28 11.24 -1.18
C ASN A 198 -6.31 10.82 -0.12
N ALA A 199 -5.93 10.02 0.85
CA ALA A 199 -6.76 9.61 1.98
C ALA A 199 -8.10 8.95 1.57
N GLU A 200 -8.11 8.21 0.47
CA GLU A 200 -9.33 7.54 0.00
C GLU A 200 -9.47 6.11 0.55
N TRP A 201 -8.37 5.53 1.06
CA TRP A 201 -8.32 4.25 1.77
C TRP A 201 -7.07 4.19 2.66
N GLY A 202 -6.99 3.22 3.60
CA GLY A 202 -6.00 3.29 4.66
C GLY A 202 -4.58 2.82 4.29
N GLY A 203 -4.42 1.94 3.28
CA GLY A 203 -3.08 1.44 2.90
C GLY A 203 -2.78 0.02 3.39
N VAL A 204 -1.48 -0.30 3.51
CA VAL A 204 -0.99 -1.64 3.86
C VAL A 204 -0.03 -1.56 5.04
N ILE A 205 -0.29 -2.34 6.08
CA ILE A 205 0.53 -2.39 7.29
C ILE A 205 1.09 -3.81 7.44
N ILE A 206 2.40 -3.92 7.60
CA ILE A 206 3.09 -5.21 7.72
C ILE A 206 3.87 -5.23 9.04
N ASN A 207 3.42 -6.07 9.96
CA ASN A 207 4.00 -6.24 11.28
C ASN A 207 4.94 -7.45 11.30
N GLY A 208 6.22 -7.20 11.55
CA GLY A 208 7.24 -8.23 11.64
C GLY A 208 7.71 -8.49 13.08
N ARG A 209 8.58 -9.50 13.22
CA ARG A 209 9.19 -9.96 14.46
C ARG A 209 10.64 -9.48 14.64
N ALA A 210 11.14 -8.60 13.78
CA ALA A 210 12.50 -8.09 13.93
C ALA A 210 12.65 -7.21 15.19
N PRO A 211 13.86 -7.14 15.76
CA PRO A 211 14.14 -6.23 16.85
C PRO A 211 13.90 -4.77 16.48
N ILE A 212 13.20 -4.05 17.35
CA ILE A 212 12.86 -2.64 17.16
C ILE A 212 13.56 -1.74 18.21
N ASN A 213 13.67 -0.46 17.91
CA ASN A 213 14.39 0.51 18.76
C ASN A 213 13.50 1.21 19.80
N ALA A 214 12.19 1.08 19.71
CA ALA A 214 11.23 1.70 20.61
C ALA A 214 10.22 0.66 21.10
N CYS A 215 10.10 0.50 22.42
CA CYS A 215 9.18 -0.44 23.06
C CYS A 215 8.03 0.30 23.72
N ASN A 216 6.84 -0.32 23.81
CA ASN A 216 5.75 0.20 24.63
C ASN A 216 6.16 0.42 26.08
N ASN A 217 6.99 -0.47 26.62
CA ASN A 217 7.61 -0.32 27.92
C ASN A 217 9.10 -0.03 27.77
N PRO A 218 9.58 1.19 28.06
CA PRO A 218 11.00 1.55 27.94
C PRO A 218 11.96 0.69 28.79
N ALA A 219 11.45 0.04 29.85
CA ALA A 219 12.27 -0.85 30.70
C ALA A 219 12.63 -2.18 30.01
N GLU A 220 11.95 -2.52 28.92
CA GLU A 220 12.19 -3.72 28.10
C GLU A 220 13.34 -3.51 27.10
N ARG A 221 13.87 -2.28 26.99
CA ARG A 221 15.08 -2.02 26.22
C ARG A 221 16.27 -2.62 26.94
N SER A 222 17.01 -3.47 26.24
CA SER A 222 18.25 -4.02 26.75
C SER A 222 19.27 -2.93 27.12
N THR A 223 19.95 -3.09 28.25
CA THR A 223 21.04 -2.21 28.66
C THR A 223 22.30 -2.34 27.79
N SER A 224 22.35 -3.33 26.88
CA SER A 224 23.43 -3.54 25.92
C SER A 224 23.17 -2.77 24.58
N GLY A 225 22.09 -2.01 24.48
CA GLY A 225 21.74 -1.26 23.27
C GLY A 225 21.02 -2.07 22.20
N LEU A 226 20.93 -3.39 22.36
CA LEU A 226 20.03 -4.25 21.60
C LEU A 226 18.84 -4.56 22.50
N PRO A 227 17.59 -4.49 22.00
CA PRO A 227 16.43 -4.88 22.78
C PRO A 227 16.62 -6.30 23.31
N ASP A 228 16.20 -6.55 24.57
CA ASP A 228 15.88 -7.93 24.95
C ASP A 228 14.68 -8.33 24.12
N ALA A 229 15.01 -8.93 23.02
CA ALA A 229 14.20 -9.03 21.85
C ALA A 229 12.90 -9.82 22.04
N THR A 230 12.73 -10.50 23.16
CA THR A 230 11.51 -11.24 23.45
C THR A 230 10.38 -10.38 24.04
N GLN A 231 10.68 -9.18 24.46
CA GLN A 231 9.74 -8.32 25.20
C GLN A 231 9.56 -6.93 24.56
N CYS A 232 10.50 -6.48 23.72
CA CYS A 232 10.39 -5.19 23.06
C CYS A 232 9.39 -5.25 21.93
N VAL A 233 8.17 -4.88 22.22
CA VAL A 233 7.06 -4.76 21.25
C VAL A 233 6.49 -3.36 21.31
N LYS A 234 5.90 -2.91 20.22
CA LYS A 234 5.21 -1.63 20.12
C LYS A 234 3.88 -1.81 19.42
N SER A 235 2.89 -1.01 19.79
CA SER A 235 1.64 -0.90 19.06
C SER A 235 1.87 -0.13 17.76
N GLY A 236 1.37 -0.66 16.67
CA GLY A 236 1.34 0.02 15.40
C GLY A 236 0.25 1.09 15.35
N GLU A 237 0.27 1.89 14.31
CA GLU A 237 -0.72 2.91 14.04
C GLU A 237 -2.04 2.28 13.57
N GLY A 238 -3.16 3.01 13.76
CA GLY A 238 -4.46 2.63 13.25
C GLY A 238 -5.02 1.30 13.75
N ASP A 239 -4.77 0.93 15.01
CA ASP A 239 -5.19 -0.37 15.57
C ASP A 239 -4.65 -1.59 14.80
N SER A 240 -3.50 -1.45 14.15
CA SER A 240 -2.87 -2.52 13.36
C SER A 240 -2.24 -3.64 14.19
N GLY A 241 -2.32 -3.57 15.51
CA GLY A 241 -1.81 -4.58 16.42
C GLY A 241 -0.37 -4.31 16.88
N LEU A 242 0.35 -5.37 17.26
CA LEU A 242 1.70 -5.28 17.79
C LEU A 242 2.74 -5.65 16.73
N PHE A 243 3.91 -5.01 16.81
CA PHE A 243 5.09 -5.35 16.02
C PHE A 243 6.35 -5.44 16.87
N GLY A 244 7.41 -5.99 16.30
CA GLY A 244 8.68 -6.22 16.98
C GLY A 244 8.79 -7.61 17.61
N GLY A 245 10.00 -8.03 17.87
CA GLY A 245 10.33 -9.35 18.38
C GLY A 245 11.83 -9.60 18.43
N ASN A 246 12.24 -10.85 18.22
CA ASN A 246 13.63 -11.30 18.36
C ASN A 246 14.19 -11.99 17.12
N ASP A 247 13.52 -11.89 15.99
CA ASP A 247 13.97 -12.49 14.75
C ASP A 247 14.43 -11.42 13.73
N PRO A 248 15.73 -11.09 13.67
CA PRO A 248 16.23 -10.12 12.71
C PRO A 248 16.11 -10.60 11.26
N ASP A 249 15.96 -11.91 11.06
CA ASP A 249 15.81 -12.56 9.76
C ASP A 249 14.35 -12.88 9.44
N ASP A 250 13.40 -12.33 10.19
CA ASP A 250 11.97 -12.48 9.94
C ASP A 250 11.62 -12.16 8.48
N SER A 251 10.63 -12.88 7.95
CA SER A 251 10.08 -12.63 6.63
C SER A 251 8.58 -12.42 6.74
N SER A 252 8.13 -11.24 6.38
CA SER A 252 6.72 -10.92 6.22
C SER A 252 6.24 -11.10 4.77
N GLY A 253 7.08 -11.72 3.92
CA GLY A 253 6.76 -12.02 2.52
C GLY A 253 7.48 -11.12 1.51
N ALA A 254 6.81 -10.82 0.41
CA ALA A 254 7.40 -10.07 -0.68
C ALA A 254 6.40 -9.11 -1.34
N LEU A 255 6.85 -7.89 -1.60
CA LEU A 255 6.14 -6.90 -2.40
C LEU A 255 6.90 -6.69 -3.71
N ARG A 256 6.37 -7.19 -4.84
CA ARG A 256 7.00 -7.06 -6.15
C ARG A 256 6.05 -6.46 -7.16
N TYR A 257 6.51 -5.45 -7.90
CA TYR A 257 5.72 -4.72 -8.90
C TYR A 257 4.34 -4.33 -8.37
N LEU A 258 4.35 -3.66 -7.21
CA LEU A 258 3.17 -3.18 -6.51
C LEU A 258 3.01 -1.67 -6.74
N GLN A 259 1.80 -1.25 -7.03
CA GLN A 259 1.42 0.16 -7.02
C GLN A 259 0.38 0.40 -5.92
N VAL A 260 0.67 1.30 -4.98
CA VAL A 260 -0.24 1.78 -3.96
C VAL A 260 -0.63 3.22 -4.29
N ARG A 261 -1.93 3.49 -4.38
CA ARG A 261 -2.44 4.77 -4.89
C ARG A 261 -3.55 5.30 -3.98
N TYR A 262 -3.52 6.62 -3.73
CA TYR A 262 -4.56 7.37 -2.99
C TYR A 262 -4.81 6.85 -1.57
N ALA A 263 -3.78 6.28 -0.95
CA ALA A 263 -3.83 5.71 0.38
C ALA A 263 -3.45 6.73 1.47
N GLY A 264 -3.38 6.23 2.71
CA GLY A 264 -3.00 6.99 3.90
C GLY A 264 -4.19 7.73 4.51
N PHE A 265 -4.17 7.93 5.82
CA PHE A 265 -5.24 8.65 6.52
C PHE A 265 -4.82 9.00 7.94
N GLU A 266 -5.10 10.20 8.40
CA GLU A 266 -4.93 10.60 9.79
C GLU A 266 -6.10 10.06 10.62
N VAL A 267 -5.82 9.09 11.50
CA VAL A 267 -6.80 8.50 12.41
C VAL A 267 -7.06 9.45 13.58
N THR A 268 -5.97 9.92 14.20
CA THR A 268 -5.94 10.99 15.21
C THR A 268 -4.61 11.71 15.11
N ASP A 269 -4.48 12.90 15.70
CA ASP A 269 -3.22 13.68 15.71
C ASP A 269 -2.05 12.81 16.21
N GLY A 270 -1.08 12.55 15.34
CA GLY A 270 0.09 11.70 15.58
C GLY A 270 -0.17 10.19 15.48
N ASP A 271 -1.23 9.77 14.80
CA ASP A 271 -1.58 8.38 14.49
C ASP A 271 -2.12 8.35 13.05
N GLU A 272 -1.23 8.16 12.09
CA GLU A 272 -1.49 8.25 10.67
C GLU A 272 -1.29 6.90 9.99
N LEU A 273 -2.19 6.57 9.07
CA LEU A 273 -2.01 5.44 8.15
C LEU A 273 -1.19 5.88 6.95
N ASN A 274 -0.22 5.07 6.59
CA ASN A 274 0.71 5.29 5.49
C ASN A 274 0.30 4.55 4.22
N GLY A 275 0.96 4.81 3.10
CA GLY A 275 0.81 3.99 1.91
C GLY A 275 1.19 2.54 2.19
N ILE A 276 2.40 2.35 2.71
CA ILE A 276 2.90 1.07 3.22
C ILE A 276 3.65 1.34 4.52
N ALA A 277 3.24 0.73 5.62
CA ALA A 277 3.97 0.74 6.88
C ALA A 277 4.70 -0.61 7.07
N LEU A 278 6.03 -0.56 7.19
CA LEU A 278 6.89 -1.71 7.47
C LEU A 278 7.33 -1.65 8.92
N GLN A 279 6.60 -2.33 9.79
CA GLN A 279 6.73 -2.24 11.24
C GLN A 279 7.48 -3.46 11.79
N GLY A 280 8.76 -3.28 12.13
CA GLY A 280 9.59 -4.36 12.63
C GLY A 280 9.74 -5.55 11.67
N THR A 281 9.72 -5.31 10.38
CA THR A 281 9.95 -6.35 9.36
C THR A 281 11.42 -6.75 9.32
N GLY A 282 11.71 -8.05 9.18
CA GLY A 282 13.08 -8.57 9.17
C GLY A 282 13.73 -8.59 7.80
N SER A 283 15.02 -8.97 7.78
CA SER A 283 15.89 -8.87 6.61
C SER A 283 15.50 -9.79 5.44
N ASN A 284 14.66 -10.80 5.67
CA ASN A 284 14.16 -11.67 4.61
C ASN A 284 12.85 -11.17 3.96
N THR A 285 12.31 -10.04 4.44
CA THR A 285 11.18 -9.38 3.76
C THR A 285 11.69 -8.67 2.50
N VAL A 286 11.01 -8.90 1.37
CA VAL A 286 11.43 -8.39 0.06
C VAL A 286 10.53 -7.23 -0.37
N VAL A 287 11.14 -6.11 -0.77
CA VAL A 287 10.43 -4.94 -1.35
C VAL A 287 11.15 -4.52 -2.62
N GLU A 288 10.55 -4.79 -3.78
CA GLU A 288 11.15 -4.57 -5.08
C GLU A 288 10.13 -3.99 -6.08
N TYR A 289 10.52 -2.95 -6.83
CA TYR A 289 9.68 -2.33 -7.86
C TYR A 289 8.32 -1.85 -7.33
N VAL A 290 8.34 -1.16 -6.17
CA VAL A 290 7.16 -0.62 -5.53
C VAL A 290 7.02 0.86 -5.86
N GLN A 291 5.80 1.28 -6.18
CA GLN A 291 5.43 2.67 -6.39
C GLN A 291 4.30 3.04 -5.43
N VAL A 292 4.47 4.14 -4.72
CA VAL A 292 3.39 4.76 -3.94
C VAL A 292 3.18 6.17 -4.45
N HIS A 293 1.95 6.58 -4.69
CA HIS A 293 1.66 7.94 -5.11
C HIS A 293 0.30 8.44 -4.62
N ASN A 294 0.19 9.75 -4.50
CA ASN A 294 -1.00 10.43 -3.98
C ASN A 294 -1.41 9.91 -2.60
N ASN A 295 -0.41 9.71 -1.74
CA ASN A 295 -0.63 9.29 -0.37
C ASN A 295 -0.87 10.48 0.55
N PHE A 296 -1.58 10.26 1.67
CA PHE A 296 -1.87 11.34 2.63
C PHE A 296 -0.64 11.69 3.46
N ASP A 297 0.04 10.69 3.98
CA ASP A 297 1.26 10.81 4.76
C ASP A 297 2.43 10.15 4.04
N ASP A 298 3.29 9.39 4.72
CA ASP A 298 4.46 8.78 4.12
C ASP A 298 4.10 7.70 3.07
N GLY A 299 4.82 7.70 1.95
CA GLY A 299 4.64 6.67 0.93
C GLY A 299 4.99 5.28 1.45
N ILE A 300 6.16 5.18 2.09
CA ILE A 300 6.63 3.98 2.79
C ILE A 300 7.30 4.41 4.08
N GLU A 301 6.78 3.96 5.20
CA GLU A 301 7.34 4.23 6.53
C GLU A 301 7.96 2.98 7.14
N PHE A 302 9.06 3.16 7.87
CA PHE A 302 9.82 2.09 8.54
C PHE A 302 9.87 2.35 10.03
N PHE A 303 9.46 1.37 10.83
CA PHE A 303 9.46 1.44 12.29
C PHE A 303 10.48 0.50 12.93
#